data_2e7f1261029bf682b98c7e2a235de61f
#
_entry.id   2e7f1261029bf682b98c7e2a235de61f
#
_cell.length_a   1.000
_cell.length_b   1.000
_cell.length_c   1.000
_cell.angle_alpha   90.00
_cell.angle_beta   90.00
_cell.angle_gamma   90.00
#
_symmetry.space_group_name_H-M   'P 1'
#
loop_
_entity.id
_entity.type
_entity.pdbx_description
1 polymer ?
#
loop_
_entity_poly.entity_id
_entity_poly.type
_entity_poly.pdbx_seq_one_letter_code
_entity_poly.pdbx_strand_id
1 'polypeptide(L)'
;EGIVCAASLGDEKPEGAPPYILAAAGRYSSWIGLPLKNIPDPRVRRELESSLSEHCHHFGETTRLFFSAPGGISIASFVDVDHQLSPLDLELLEVFCSNISVAFENTVLLKKIGELAYEDPLVKLPNRNSFLVRLAQYRGLSDTLALVDIDGFADINSVLDQEFGDCVLKAVSQRLRDSFSSAVDIARIGSDVFGLLGPHGEINAERIESIFASPYEVEGESLRLSATTGLLR
;
A
#
# COMPACT_ATOMS: atom_id res chain seq x y z
N GLU A 1 -31.99 17.16 4.37
CA GLU A 1 -31.03 16.41 5.22
C GLU A 1 -30.00 15.66 4.38
N GLY A 2 -28.83 15.46 4.91
CA GLY A 2 -27.81 14.68 4.26
C GLY A 2 -26.47 14.71 4.99
N ILE A 3 -25.56 13.83 4.55
CA ILE A 3 -24.18 13.79 5.00
C ILE A 3 -23.26 13.75 3.79
N VAL A 4 -22.13 14.42 3.87
CA VAL A 4 -21.10 14.37 2.85
C VAL A 4 -19.72 14.28 3.51
N CYS A 5 -18.88 13.36 3.03
CA CYS A 5 -17.56 13.08 3.55
C CYS A 5 -16.52 13.35 2.46
N ALA A 6 -15.57 14.22 2.73
CA ALA A 6 -14.42 14.49 1.90
C ALA A 6 -13.18 13.78 2.48
N ALA A 7 -12.37 13.17 1.61
CA ALA A 7 -11.11 12.56 1.98
C ALA A 7 -9.94 13.34 1.37
N SER A 8 -8.90 13.56 2.17
CA SER A 8 -7.57 14.00 1.76
C SER A 8 -6.59 12.85 1.98
N LEU A 9 -5.83 12.51 0.95
CA LEU A 9 -4.78 11.50 1.02
C LEU A 9 -3.47 12.20 1.38
N GLY A 10 -2.77 11.70 2.41
CA GLY A 10 -1.49 12.25 2.84
C GLY A 10 -0.33 11.96 1.90
N ASP A 11 0.89 12.15 2.39
CA ASP A 11 2.16 12.21 1.64
C ASP A 11 2.56 10.96 0.83
N GLU A 12 1.82 9.85 0.89
CA GLU A 12 2.13 8.62 0.13
C GLU A 12 1.76 8.69 -1.38
N LYS A 13 1.19 9.81 -1.85
CA LYS A 13 0.97 10.04 -3.29
C LYS A 13 1.68 11.30 -3.76
N PRO A 14 2.03 11.39 -5.06
CA PRO A 14 2.73 12.56 -5.60
C PRO A 14 1.99 13.85 -5.19
N GLU A 15 2.78 14.84 -4.77
CA GLU A 15 2.34 16.13 -4.24
C GLU A 15 1.06 16.63 -4.92
N GLY A 16 -0.01 16.80 -4.13
CA GLY A 16 -1.14 17.61 -4.52
C GLY A 16 -2.38 16.93 -5.06
N ALA A 17 -2.65 15.66 -4.76
CA ALA A 17 -3.98 15.11 -5.06
C ALA A 17 -5.04 15.90 -4.25
N PRO A 18 -5.92 16.68 -4.91
CA PRO A 18 -6.89 17.50 -4.20
C PRO A 18 -7.87 16.61 -3.42
N PRO A 19 -8.38 17.06 -2.25
CA PRO A 19 -9.43 16.37 -1.54
C PRO A 19 -10.64 16.09 -2.46
N TYR A 20 -11.27 14.94 -2.28
CA TYR A 20 -12.44 14.51 -3.08
C TYR A 20 -13.55 13.96 -2.19
N ILE A 21 -14.77 13.93 -2.70
CA ILE A 21 -15.92 13.37 -1.98
C ILE A 21 -15.85 11.85 -2.02
N LEU A 22 -15.57 11.27 -0.86
CA LEU A 22 -15.44 9.82 -0.67
C LEU A 22 -16.81 9.14 -0.56
N ALA A 23 -17.72 9.76 0.21
CA ALA A 23 -19.05 9.23 0.45
C ALA A 23 -20.04 10.37 0.66
N ALA A 24 -21.29 10.14 0.31
CA ALA A 24 -22.39 11.08 0.56
C ALA A 24 -23.73 10.34 0.61
N ALA A 25 -24.67 10.90 1.36
CA ALA A 25 -26.03 10.41 1.44
C ALA A 25 -27.04 11.56 1.47
N GLY A 26 -28.33 11.25 1.25
CA GLY A 26 -29.37 12.25 1.15
C GLY A 26 -29.20 13.12 -0.10
N ARG A 27 -29.43 14.41 0.03
CA ARG A 27 -29.36 15.38 -1.08
C ARG A 27 -27.98 15.52 -1.72
N TYR A 28 -26.93 15.01 -1.09
CA TYR A 28 -25.54 15.10 -1.55
C TYR A 28 -25.05 13.87 -2.32
N SER A 29 -25.87 12.84 -2.48
CA SER A 29 -25.48 11.54 -3.06
C SER A 29 -24.83 11.63 -4.45
N SER A 30 -25.20 12.65 -5.25
CA SER A 30 -24.63 12.86 -6.59
C SER A 30 -23.21 13.45 -6.59
N TRP A 31 -22.67 13.81 -5.43
CA TRP A 31 -21.33 14.43 -5.34
C TRP A 31 -20.19 13.43 -5.17
N ILE A 32 -20.52 12.15 -4.95
CA ILE A 32 -19.49 11.10 -4.77
C ILE A 32 -18.51 11.09 -5.95
N GLY A 33 -17.23 11.09 -5.64
CA GLY A 33 -16.15 11.11 -6.64
C GLY A 33 -15.75 12.50 -7.15
N LEU A 34 -16.52 13.56 -6.85
CA LEU A 34 -16.16 14.91 -7.25
C LEU A 34 -14.97 15.43 -6.43
N PRO A 35 -14.04 16.16 -7.06
CA PRO A 35 -13.05 16.96 -6.31
C PRO A 35 -13.75 17.97 -5.40
N LEU A 36 -13.26 18.16 -4.16
CA LEU A 36 -13.87 19.04 -3.17
C LEU A 36 -14.07 20.46 -3.70
N LYS A 37 -13.12 20.98 -4.48
CA LYS A 37 -13.21 22.28 -5.12
C LYS A 37 -14.35 22.45 -6.13
N ASN A 38 -14.88 21.34 -6.64
CA ASN A 38 -15.89 21.30 -7.72
C ASN A 38 -17.32 21.05 -7.20
N ILE A 39 -17.52 20.89 -5.88
CA ILE A 39 -18.88 20.69 -5.34
C ILE A 39 -19.71 21.97 -5.51
N PRO A 40 -21.03 21.85 -5.82
CA PRO A 40 -21.87 22.98 -6.17
C PRO A 40 -22.17 23.95 -5.02
N ASP A 41 -22.17 23.46 -3.76
CA ASP A 41 -22.53 24.25 -2.59
C ASP A 41 -21.27 24.86 -1.93
N PRO A 42 -21.07 26.21 -2.00
CA PRO A 42 -19.94 26.88 -1.42
C PRO A 42 -19.90 26.84 0.12
N ARG A 43 -21.07 26.70 0.79
CA ARG A 43 -21.16 26.56 2.25
C ARG A 43 -20.56 25.21 2.67
N VAL A 44 -21.07 24.13 2.11
CA VAL A 44 -20.60 22.78 2.41
C VAL A 44 -19.11 22.62 2.11
N ARG A 45 -18.64 23.20 0.98
CA ARG A 45 -17.22 23.17 0.63
C ARG A 45 -16.37 23.84 1.71
N ARG A 46 -16.75 25.04 2.16
CA ARG A 46 -16.01 25.79 3.18
C ARG A 46 -15.97 25.05 4.51
N GLU A 47 -17.08 24.44 4.92
CA GLU A 47 -17.15 23.66 6.15
C GLU A 47 -16.24 22.42 6.10
N LEU A 48 -16.18 21.71 4.98
CA LEU A 48 -15.27 20.59 4.79
C LEU A 48 -13.80 20.99 4.74
N GLU A 49 -13.47 22.09 4.02
CA GLU A 49 -12.12 22.65 3.96
C GLU A 49 -11.64 23.08 5.35
N SER A 50 -12.51 23.77 6.12
CA SER A 50 -12.23 24.20 7.49
C SER A 50 -11.96 22.99 8.40
N SER A 51 -12.79 21.96 8.33
CA SER A 51 -12.63 20.73 9.12
C SER A 51 -11.33 20.00 8.79
N LEU A 52 -10.93 19.95 7.50
CA LEU A 52 -9.67 19.36 7.07
C LEU A 52 -8.44 20.17 7.54
N SER A 53 -8.57 21.50 7.69
CA SER A 53 -7.48 22.36 8.14
C SER A 53 -7.36 22.46 9.66
N GLU A 54 -8.48 22.46 10.37
CA GLU A 54 -8.53 22.60 11.83
C GLU A 54 -8.29 21.27 12.58
N HIS A 55 -8.47 20.13 11.90
CA HIS A 55 -8.30 18.79 12.46
C HIS A 55 -9.13 18.52 13.73
N CYS A 56 -10.33 19.08 13.81
CA CYS A 56 -11.20 18.93 14.97
C CYS A 56 -12.67 18.74 14.59
N HIS A 57 -13.43 18.13 15.50
CA HIS A 57 -14.88 18.14 15.41
C HIS A 57 -15.43 19.51 15.78
N HIS A 58 -16.55 19.88 15.16
CA HIS A 58 -17.30 21.07 15.50
C HIS A 58 -18.79 20.72 15.62
N PHE A 59 -19.36 21.01 16.76
CA PHE A 59 -20.77 20.78 17.05
C PHE A 59 -21.45 22.14 17.32
N GLY A 60 -22.35 22.55 16.44
CA GLY A 60 -23.02 23.86 16.53
C GLY A 60 -24.20 23.93 15.58
N GLU A 61 -24.43 25.11 14.98
CA GLU A 61 -25.44 25.28 13.92
C GLU A 61 -25.15 24.41 12.68
N THR A 62 -23.86 24.09 12.50
CA THR A 62 -23.38 23.10 11.52
C THR A 62 -22.54 22.07 12.25
N THR A 63 -22.77 20.80 11.96
CA THR A 63 -21.98 19.71 12.54
C THR A 63 -20.92 19.25 11.54
N ARG A 64 -19.66 19.36 11.97
CA ARG A 64 -18.49 18.91 11.21
C ARG A 64 -17.73 17.88 12.02
N LEU A 65 -17.38 16.78 11.38
CA LEU A 65 -16.62 15.71 12.00
C LEU A 65 -15.28 15.56 11.28
N PHE A 66 -14.23 15.29 12.02
CA PHE A 66 -12.90 15.06 11.48
C PHE A 66 -12.34 13.73 11.98
N PHE A 67 -11.77 12.96 11.08
CA PHE A 67 -11.12 11.70 11.39
C PHE A 67 -9.76 11.66 10.68
N SER A 68 -8.72 11.25 11.38
CA SER A 68 -7.40 11.03 10.80
C SER A 68 -6.95 9.59 11.01
N ALA A 69 -6.17 9.08 10.06
CA ALA A 69 -5.53 7.79 10.17
C ALA A 69 -4.02 7.90 9.96
N PRO A 70 -3.25 6.92 10.47
CA PRO A 70 -1.85 6.77 10.14
C PRO A 70 -1.64 6.72 8.61
N GLY A 71 -0.58 7.39 8.10
CA GLY A 71 -0.36 7.54 6.65
C GLY A 71 -0.94 8.84 6.08
N GLY A 72 -1.36 9.79 6.96
CA GLY A 72 -1.79 11.12 6.55
C GLY A 72 -3.19 11.19 5.91
N ILE A 73 -3.97 10.10 5.95
CA ILE A 73 -5.34 10.12 5.44
C ILE A 73 -6.22 10.88 6.42
N SER A 74 -6.89 11.93 5.94
CA SER A 74 -7.84 12.73 6.69
C SER A 74 -9.20 12.70 6.06
N ILE A 75 -10.25 12.56 6.87
CA ILE A 75 -11.65 12.55 6.44
C ILE A 75 -12.39 13.64 7.19
N ALA A 76 -12.99 14.56 6.46
CA ALA A 76 -13.93 15.54 6.99
C ALA A 76 -15.35 15.19 6.59
N SER A 77 -16.30 15.27 7.51
CA SER A 77 -17.71 15.03 7.24
C SER A 77 -18.54 16.25 7.65
N PHE A 78 -19.44 16.65 6.77
CA PHE A 78 -20.46 17.66 7.04
C PHE A 78 -21.81 16.96 7.19
N VAL A 79 -22.46 17.21 8.31
CA VAL A 79 -23.77 16.64 8.65
C VAL A 79 -24.81 17.76 8.62
N ASP A 80 -25.79 17.59 7.76
CA ASP A 80 -26.88 18.55 7.55
C ASP A 80 -28.19 17.99 8.10
N VAL A 81 -28.63 18.60 9.18
CA VAL A 81 -29.87 18.23 9.89
C VAL A 81 -30.82 19.42 9.95
N ASP A 82 -32.12 19.15 9.94
CA ASP A 82 -33.16 20.20 9.91
C ASP A 82 -33.49 20.77 11.30
N HIS A 83 -32.84 20.28 12.35
CA HIS A 83 -33.10 20.71 13.73
C HIS A 83 -31.76 20.86 14.51
N GLN A 84 -31.82 21.63 15.57
CA GLN A 84 -30.67 21.71 16.48
C GLN A 84 -30.52 20.39 17.25
N LEU A 85 -29.29 19.89 17.33
CA LEU A 85 -28.96 18.71 18.11
C LEU A 85 -29.14 19.00 19.60
N SER A 86 -29.79 18.10 20.32
CA SER A 86 -29.89 18.19 21.76
C SER A 86 -28.56 17.89 22.45
N PRO A 87 -28.34 18.28 23.72
CA PRO A 87 -27.13 17.91 24.45
C PRO A 87 -26.86 16.40 24.46
N LEU A 88 -27.91 15.57 24.55
CA LEU A 88 -27.79 14.13 24.49
C LEU A 88 -27.32 13.65 23.09
N ASP A 89 -27.84 14.25 22.02
CA ASP A 89 -27.40 13.92 20.65
C ASP A 89 -25.92 14.24 20.47
N LEU A 90 -25.44 15.34 21.04
CA LEU A 90 -24.03 15.73 20.97
C LEU A 90 -23.14 14.73 21.73
N GLU A 91 -23.50 14.31 22.94
CA GLU A 91 -22.77 13.30 23.70
C GLU A 91 -22.73 11.97 22.96
N LEU A 92 -23.84 11.52 22.39
CA LEU A 92 -23.92 10.31 21.59
C LEU A 92 -23.05 10.41 20.33
N LEU A 93 -23.03 11.57 19.69
CA LEU A 93 -22.22 11.82 18.48
C LEU A 93 -20.71 11.82 18.81
N GLU A 94 -20.28 12.38 19.95
CA GLU A 94 -18.90 12.32 20.41
C GLU A 94 -18.45 10.86 20.66
N VAL A 95 -19.27 10.07 21.35
CA VAL A 95 -18.98 8.64 21.57
C VAL A 95 -18.93 7.89 20.24
N PHE A 96 -19.83 8.18 19.32
CA PHE A 96 -19.85 7.58 17.99
C PHE A 96 -18.60 7.94 17.20
N CYS A 97 -18.18 9.20 17.19
CA CYS A 97 -16.97 9.66 16.53
C CYS A 97 -15.71 9.00 17.11
N SER A 98 -15.65 8.88 18.45
CA SER A 98 -14.55 8.17 19.11
C SER A 98 -14.44 6.70 18.67
N ASN A 99 -15.58 6.01 18.62
CA ASN A 99 -15.62 4.61 18.17
C ASN A 99 -15.22 4.44 16.71
N ILE A 100 -15.65 5.36 15.83
CA ILE A 100 -15.24 5.36 14.42
C ILE A 100 -13.74 5.59 14.31
N SER A 101 -13.16 6.54 15.03
CA SER A 101 -11.72 6.82 15.02
C SER A 101 -10.92 5.58 15.41
N VAL A 102 -11.29 4.92 16.51
CA VAL A 102 -10.64 3.67 16.96
C VAL A 102 -10.80 2.55 15.94
N ALA A 103 -11.97 2.37 15.35
CA ALA A 103 -12.20 1.34 14.33
C ALA A 103 -11.35 1.61 13.07
N PHE A 104 -11.23 2.87 12.67
CA PHE A 104 -10.43 3.27 11.52
C PHE A 104 -8.94 3.04 11.76
N GLU A 105 -8.42 3.46 12.93
CA GLU A 105 -7.04 3.18 13.34
C GLU A 105 -6.74 1.69 13.36
N ASN A 106 -7.62 0.89 13.96
CA ASN A 106 -7.48 -0.56 13.99
C ASN A 106 -7.44 -1.18 12.59
N THR A 107 -8.26 -0.70 11.67
CA THR A 107 -8.28 -1.20 10.29
C THR A 107 -6.95 -0.92 9.58
N VAL A 108 -6.41 0.29 9.74
CA VAL A 108 -5.11 0.66 9.16
C VAL A 108 -3.97 -0.14 9.78
N LEU A 109 -3.99 -0.33 11.12
CA LEU A 109 -3.01 -1.15 11.82
C LEU A 109 -3.05 -2.60 11.37
N LEU A 110 -4.23 -3.19 11.23
CA LEU A 110 -4.39 -4.58 10.75
C LEU A 110 -3.86 -4.73 9.32
N LYS A 111 -4.13 -3.76 8.44
CA LYS A 111 -3.57 -3.74 7.09
C LYS A 111 -2.05 -3.69 7.12
N LYS A 112 -1.47 -2.80 7.92
CA LYS A 112 -0.02 -2.67 8.06
C LYS A 112 0.64 -3.93 8.65
N ILE A 113 -0.02 -4.55 9.64
CA ILE A 113 0.43 -5.85 10.18
C ILE A 113 0.40 -6.92 9.08
N GLY A 114 -0.66 -6.96 8.26
CA GLY A 114 -0.76 -7.87 7.12
C GLY A 114 0.36 -7.66 6.10
N GLU A 115 0.64 -6.41 5.73
CA GLU A 115 1.74 -6.07 4.82
C GLU A 115 3.09 -6.54 5.41
N LEU A 116 3.40 -6.21 6.66
CA LEU A 116 4.63 -6.63 7.33
C LEU A 116 4.73 -8.16 7.50
N ALA A 117 3.60 -8.84 7.68
CA ALA A 117 3.58 -10.29 7.84
C ALA A 117 3.81 -11.06 6.54
N TYR A 118 3.45 -10.49 5.38
CA TYR A 118 3.41 -11.21 4.09
C TYR A 118 4.18 -10.55 2.95
N GLU A 119 4.71 -9.33 3.14
CA GLU A 119 5.49 -8.60 2.13
C GLU A 119 6.88 -8.25 2.66
N ASP A 120 7.89 -8.27 1.79
CA ASP A 120 9.22 -7.73 2.09
C ASP A 120 9.19 -6.20 1.95
N PRO A 121 9.54 -5.44 3.01
CA PRO A 121 9.41 -3.98 3.01
C PRO A 121 10.36 -3.29 2.03
N LEU A 122 11.51 -3.90 1.69
CA LEU A 122 12.52 -3.32 0.82
C LEU A 122 12.16 -3.44 -0.65
N VAL A 123 11.85 -4.67 -1.10
CA VAL A 123 11.65 -4.96 -2.53
C VAL A 123 10.18 -5.04 -2.93
N LYS A 124 9.25 -4.92 -1.97
CA LYS A 124 7.80 -4.99 -2.22
C LYS A 124 7.37 -6.25 -2.99
N LEU A 125 8.01 -7.35 -2.68
CA LEU A 125 7.65 -8.69 -3.10
C LEU A 125 7.02 -9.45 -1.91
N PRO A 126 6.25 -10.51 -2.17
CA PRO A 126 5.92 -11.48 -1.14
C PRO A 126 7.16 -11.90 -0.35
N ASN A 127 7.04 -11.99 0.97
CA ASN A 127 8.12 -12.49 1.83
C ASN A 127 8.10 -14.01 1.94
N ARG A 128 9.02 -14.57 2.74
CA ARG A 128 9.11 -16.00 3.00
C ARG A 128 7.80 -16.61 3.51
N ASN A 129 7.09 -15.91 4.40
CA ASN A 129 5.83 -16.43 4.96
C ASN A 129 4.76 -16.56 3.89
N SER A 130 4.60 -15.51 3.07
CA SER A 130 3.70 -15.51 1.92
C SER A 130 4.03 -16.64 0.96
N PHE A 131 5.33 -16.81 0.65
CA PHE A 131 5.80 -17.85 -0.27
C PHE A 131 5.47 -19.27 0.24
N LEU A 132 5.70 -19.55 1.53
CA LEU A 132 5.37 -20.84 2.13
C LEU A 132 3.87 -21.14 2.12
N VAL A 133 3.03 -20.12 2.37
CA VAL A 133 1.56 -20.28 2.28
C VAL A 133 1.14 -20.62 0.86
N ARG A 134 1.70 -19.94 -0.15
CA ARG A 134 1.42 -20.23 -1.56
C ARG A 134 1.92 -21.62 -1.94
N LEU A 135 3.14 -21.99 -1.56
CA LEU A 135 3.71 -23.31 -1.81
C LEU A 135 2.85 -24.43 -1.23
N ALA A 136 2.29 -24.24 -0.02
CA ALA A 136 1.39 -25.22 0.61
C ALA A 136 0.05 -25.40 -0.13
N GLN A 137 -0.40 -24.37 -0.84
CA GLN A 137 -1.63 -24.38 -1.65
C GLN A 137 -1.40 -24.96 -3.07
N TYR A 138 -0.15 -24.97 -3.51
CA TYR A 138 0.23 -25.42 -4.84
C TYR A 138 0.10 -26.93 -4.95
N ARG A 139 -0.68 -27.40 -5.93
CA ARG A 139 -0.94 -28.83 -6.18
C ARG A 139 -0.71 -29.23 -7.64
N GLY A 140 -0.04 -28.38 -8.40
CA GLY A 140 0.22 -28.62 -9.82
C GLY A 140 1.32 -29.64 -10.02
N LEU A 141 1.05 -30.66 -10.84
CA LEU A 141 2.02 -31.69 -11.23
C LEU A 141 3.02 -31.21 -12.31
N SER A 142 2.88 -29.97 -12.77
CA SER A 142 3.66 -29.40 -13.88
C SER A 142 4.35 -28.11 -13.51
N ASP A 143 4.58 -27.88 -12.21
CA ASP A 143 5.15 -26.65 -11.71
C ASP A 143 6.60 -26.83 -11.27
N THR A 144 7.34 -25.73 -11.30
CA THR A 144 8.72 -25.67 -10.87
C THR A 144 8.85 -24.71 -9.71
N LEU A 145 9.54 -25.14 -8.67
CA LEU A 145 10.09 -24.31 -7.62
C LEU A 145 11.54 -24.00 -7.96
N ALA A 146 11.90 -22.72 -7.99
CA ALA A 146 13.30 -22.29 -8.08
C ALA A 146 13.69 -21.46 -6.85
N LEU A 147 14.91 -21.67 -6.39
CA LEU A 147 15.58 -20.83 -5.41
C LEU A 147 16.75 -20.16 -6.12
N VAL A 148 16.83 -18.84 -6.08
CA VAL A 148 17.84 -18.03 -6.76
C VAL A 148 18.59 -17.25 -5.68
N ASP A 149 19.84 -17.57 -5.48
CA ASP A 149 20.75 -16.98 -4.47
C ASP A 149 21.77 -16.10 -5.19
N ILE A 150 21.86 -14.81 -4.81
CA ILE A 150 22.80 -13.87 -5.44
C ILE A 150 24.21 -14.14 -4.92
N ASP A 151 25.11 -14.53 -5.82
CA ASP A 151 26.50 -14.86 -5.47
C ASP A 151 27.25 -13.62 -4.95
N GLY A 152 27.96 -13.77 -3.85
CA GLY A 152 28.84 -12.72 -3.30
C GLY A 152 28.11 -11.48 -2.76
N PHE A 153 26.81 -11.54 -2.47
CA PHE A 153 26.04 -10.38 -1.99
C PHE A 153 26.60 -9.81 -0.67
N ALA A 154 27.10 -10.66 0.22
CA ALA A 154 27.74 -10.22 1.46
C ALA A 154 29.01 -9.38 1.20
N ASP A 155 29.77 -9.69 0.15
CA ASP A 155 30.95 -8.93 -0.25
C ASP A 155 30.56 -7.55 -0.80
N ILE A 156 29.47 -7.47 -1.55
CA ILE A 156 28.89 -6.20 -2.03
C ILE A 156 28.60 -5.28 -0.85
N ASN A 157 27.85 -5.78 0.16
CA ASN A 157 27.54 -5.01 1.37
C ASN A 157 28.80 -4.61 2.18
N SER A 158 29.82 -5.44 2.16
CA SER A 158 31.06 -5.17 2.91
C SER A 158 31.93 -4.11 2.26
N VAL A 159 31.89 -4.00 0.93
CA VAL A 159 32.74 -3.10 0.14
C VAL A 159 32.06 -1.78 -0.17
N LEU A 160 30.76 -1.82 -0.49
CA LEU A 160 29.98 -0.68 -1.02
C LEU A 160 28.94 -0.14 -0.04
N ASP A 161 28.74 -0.78 1.11
CA ASP A 161 27.75 -0.53 2.14
C ASP A 161 26.37 -1.21 1.95
N GLN A 162 25.53 -1.10 2.98
CA GLN A 162 24.21 -1.72 3.01
C GLN A 162 23.19 -0.98 2.12
N GLU A 163 23.30 0.34 1.98
CA GLU A 163 22.38 1.13 1.15
C GLU A 163 22.53 0.76 -0.33
N PHE A 164 23.76 0.58 -0.78
CA PHE A 164 24.04 0.10 -2.14
C PHE A 164 23.51 -1.33 -2.35
N GLY A 165 23.71 -2.23 -1.38
CA GLY A 165 23.14 -3.59 -1.43
C GLY A 165 21.62 -3.59 -1.51
N ASP A 166 20.95 -2.70 -0.80
CA ASP A 166 19.51 -2.50 -0.89
C ASP A 166 19.06 -2.07 -2.30
N CYS A 167 19.82 -1.21 -2.95
CA CYS A 167 19.59 -0.82 -4.35
C CYS A 167 19.81 -1.98 -5.32
N VAL A 168 20.82 -2.82 -5.09
CA VAL A 168 21.04 -4.06 -5.86
C VAL A 168 19.85 -5.00 -5.73
N LEU A 169 19.33 -5.25 -4.53
CA LEU A 169 18.16 -6.11 -4.30
C LEU A 169 16.90 -5.57 -4.99
N LYS A 170 16.69 -4.26 -4.97
CA LYS A 170 15.58 -3.62 -5.72
C LYS A 170 15.73 -3.83 -7.22
N ALA A 171 16.92 -3.64 -7.77
CA ALA A 171 17.19 -3.83 -9.20
C ALA A 171 16.99 -5.29 -9.63
N VAL A 172 17.48 -6.27 -8.84
CA VAL A 172 17.24 -7.70 -9.09
C VAL A 172 15.76 -8.03 -9.02
N SER A 173 15.05 -7.57 -7.99
CA SER A 173 13.61 -7.82 -7.84
C SER A 173 12.80 -7.27 -8.99
N GLN A 174 13.14 -6.09 -9.49
CA GLN A 174 12.46 -5.48 -10.64
C GLN A 174 12.71 -6.28 -11.91
N ARG A 175 13.96 -6.68 -12.17
CA ARG A 175 14.29 -7.49 -13.36
C ARG A 175 13.64 -8.87 -13.32
N LEU A 176 13.52 -9.49 -12.14
CA LEU A 176 12.75 -10.74 -11.98
C LEU A 176 11.28 -10.53 -12.35
N ARG A 177 10.63 -9.47 -11.83
CA ARG A 177 9.23 -9.14 -12.19
C ARG A 177 9.05 -8.93 -13.69
N ASP A 178 9.96 -8.24 -14.33
CA ASP A 178 9.88 -7.90 -15.76
C ASP A 178 10.14 -9.13 -16.65
N SER A 179 10.84 -10.14 -16.11
CA SER A 179 11.25 -11.34 -16.85
C SER A 179 10.21 -12.47 -16.81
N PHE A 180 9.28 -12.47 -15.87
CA PHE A 180 8.27 -13.52 -15.73
C PHE A 180 6.86 -12.96 -15.88
N SER A 181 5.93 -13.83 -16.30
CA SER A 181 4.51 -13.49 -16.35
C SER A 181 3.86 -13.46 -14.96
N SER A 182 2.64 -12.99 -14.87
CA SER A 182 1.84 -13.02 -13.65
C SER A 182 1.48 -14.44 -13.16
N ALA A 183 1.79 -15.48 -13.97
CA ALA A 183 1.61 -16.86 -13.58
C ALA A 183 2.75 -17.39 -12.69
N VAL A 184 3.85 -16.63 -12.55
CA VAL A 184 4.98 -16.98 -11.68
C VAL A 184 4.89 -16.14 -10.40
N ASP A 185 4.77 -16.84 -9.27
CA ASP A 185 4.91 -16.25 -7.96
C ASP A 185 6.38 -15.98 -7.65
N ILE A 186 6.73 -14.73 -7.38
CA ILE A 186 8.07 -14.29 -7.02
C ILE A 186 8.05 -13.80 -5.58
N ALA A 187 9.02 -14.22 -4.76
CA ALA A 187 9.15 -13.83 -3.37
C ALA A 187 10.61 -13.61 -2.97
N ARG A 188 10.86 -12.75 -2.00
CA ARG A 188 12.16 -12.70 -1.31
C ARG A 188 12.08 -13.56 -0.06
N ILE A 189 12.88 -14.61 0.01
CA ILE A 189 12.80 -15.63 1.06
C ILE A 189 13.99 -15.63 2.02
N GLY A 190 15.03 -14.91 1.69
CA GLY A 190 16.26 -14.72 2.49
C GLY A 190 16.81 -13.29 2.33
N SER A 191 18.02 -13.07 2.83
CA SER A 191 18.74 -11.79 2.66
C SER A 191 18.98 -11.45 1.19
N ASP A 192 19.38 -12.45 0.43
CA ASP A 192 19.84 -12.42 -0.96
C ASP A 192 19.21 -13.54 -1.82
N VAL A 193 18.23 -14.26 -1.25
CA VAL A 193 17.58 -15.41 -1.87
C VAL A 193 16.17 -15.07 -2.32
N PHE A 194 15.88 -15.31 -3.60
CA PHE A 194 14.55 -15.21 -4.18
C PHE A 194 13.96 -16.61 -4.45
N GLY A 195 12.66 -16.76 -4.20
CA GLY A 195 11.88 -17.93 -4.53
C GLY A 195 10.98 -17.66 -5.73
N LEU A 196 10.94 -18.58 -6.68
CA LEU A 196 10.05 -18.55 -7.84
C LEU A 196 9.20 -19.81 -7.81
N LEU A 197 7.91 -19.69 -8.06
CA LEU A 197 6.98 -20.83 -8.11
C LEU A 197 6.00 -20.61 -9.26
N GLY A 198 5.92 -21.56 -10.18
CA GLY A 198 5.04 -21.44 -11.35
C GLY A 198 5.25 -22.50 -12.42
N PRO A 199 4.62 -22.32 -13.59
CA PRO A 199 4.64 -23.32 -14.65
C PRO A 199 6.05 -23.67 -15.11
N HIS A 200 6.28 -24.98 -15.31
CA HIS A 200 7.57 -25.51 -15.76
C HIS A 200 8.09 -24.86 -17.06
N GLY A 201 7.20 -24.49 -17.96
CA GLY A 201 7.58 -23.80 -19.21
C GLY A 201 8.15 -22.40 -19.01
N GLU A 202 7.86 -21.76 -17.88
CA GLU A 202 8.35 -20.40 -17.57
C GLU A 202 9.60 -20.40 -16.68
N ILE A 203 9.71 -21.35 -15.76
CA ILE A 203 10.83 -21.44 -14.81
C ILE A 203 11.80 -22.55 -15.23
N ASN A 204 12.95 -22.14 -15.77
CA ASN A 204 14.04 -23.04 -16.13
C ASN A 204 15.41 -22.34 -15.95
N ALA A 205 16.49 -23.13 -15.91
CA ALA A 205 17.84 -22.62 -15.65
C ALA A 205 18.27 -21.56 -16.67
N GLU A 206 18.06 -21.80 -17.96
CA GLU A 206 18.48 -20.91 -19.05
C GLU A 206 17.83 -19.53 -18.92
N ARG A 207 16.52 -19.49 -18.57
CA ARG A 207 15.80 -18.23 -18.39
C ARG A 207 16.31 -17.47 -17.17
N ILE A 208 16.56 -18.16 -16.05
CA ILE A 208 17.12 -17.53 -14.85
C ILE A 208 18.53 -16.99 -15.13
N GLU A 209 19.41 -17.79 -15.76
CA GLU A 209 20.76 -17.35 -16.14
C GLU A 209 20.72 -16.12 -17.05
N SER A 210 19.76 -16.06 -17.99
CA SER A 210 19.61 -14.89 -18.88
C SER A 210 19.31 -13.59 -18.14
N ILE A 211 18.65 -13.65 -16.97
CA ILE A 211 18.34 -12.48 -16.13
C ILE A 211 19.63 -11.87 -15.56
N PHE A 212 20.64 -12.69 -15.30
CA PHE A 212 21.94 -12.26 -14.76
C PHE A 212 23.01 -12.05 -15.85
N ALA A 213 22.71 -12.36 -17.12
CA ALA A 213 23.66 -12.23 -18.22
C ALA A 213 24.03 -10.75 -18.53
N SER A 214 23.08 -9.83 -18.36
CA SER A 214 23.30 -8.41 -18.57
C SER A 214 23.62 -7.68 -17.27
N PRO A 215 24.52 -6.67 -17.28
CA PRO A 215 24.82 -5.88 -16.09
C PRO A 215 23.58 -5.22 -15.50
N TYR A 216 23.65 -4.92 -14.23
CA TYR A 216 22.68 -4.13 -13.49
C TYR A 216 23.19 -2.71 -13.33
N GLU A 217 22.36 -1.74 -13.67
CA GLU A 217 22.66 -0.32 -13.42
C GLU A 217 22.11 0.03 -12.04
N VAL A 218 23.01 0.33 -11.11
CA VAL A 218 22.69 0.64 -9.71
C VAL A 218 23.42 1.92 -9.34
N GLU A 219 22.70 2.98 -9.02
CA GLU A 219 23.24 4.30 -8.64
C GLU A 219 24.28 4.88 -9.61
N GLY A 220 24.14 4.56 -10.89
CA GLY A 220 25.08 5.01 -11.94
C GLY A 220 26.29 4.10 -12.16
N GLU A 221 26.43 3.04 -11.38
CA GLU A 221 27.45 2.03 -11.53
C GLU A 221 26.91 0.80 -12.27
N SER A 222 27.72 0.22 -13.16
CA SER A 222 27.37 -0.99 -13.92
C SER A 222 27.93 -2.23 -13.24
N LEU A 223 27.06 -3.01 -12.60
CA LEU A 223 27.44 -4.16 -11.78
C LEU A 223 27.07 -5.48 -12.48
N ARG A 224 28.03 -6.40 -12.58
CA ARG A 224 27.78 -7.78 -13.02
C ARG A 224 27.50 -8.66 -11.81
N LEU A 225 26.32 -9.27 -11.81
CA LEU A 225 25.91 -10.23 -10.80
C LEU A 225 25.83 -11.63 -11.41
N SER A 226 26.07 -12.64 -10.59
CA SER A 226 25.70 -14.03 -10.86
C SER A 226 24.79 -14.55 -9.77
N ALA A 227 24.14 -15.66 -10.02
CA ALA A 227 23.29 -16.30 -9.03
C ALA A 227 23.38 -17.82 -9.12
N THR A 228 23.42 -18.45 -7.96
CA THR A 228 23.27 -19.89 -7.84
C THR A 228 21.80 -20.27 -7.79
N THR A 229 21.39 -21.21 -8.64
CA THR A 229 19.99 -21.60 -8.78
C THR A 229 19.75 -23.06 -8.45
N GLY A 230 18.84 -23.32 -7.51
CA GLY A 230 18.29 -24.64 -7.22
C GLY A 230 16.90 -24.80 -7.84
N LEU A 231 16.68 -25.89 -8.60
CA LEU A 231 15.39 -26.21 -9.26
C LEU A 231 14.81 -27.49 -8.71
N LEU A 232 13.52 -27.48 -8.35
CA LEU A 232 12.73 -28.66 -7.98
C LEU A 232 11.47 -28.70 -8.88
N ARG A 233 11.23 -29.90 -9.44
CA ARG A 233 10.10 -30.23 -10.33
C ARG A 233 9.18 -31.23 -9.70
#